data_0abeadff98ba6bf988a0b816401079b5
#
_entry.id   0abeadff98ba6bf988a0b816401079b5
#
_cell.length_a   1.000
_cell.length_b   1.000
_cell.length_c   1.000
_cell.angle_alpha   90.00
_cell.angle_beta   90.00
_cell.angle_gamma   90.00
#
_symmetry.space_group_name_H-M   'P 1'
#
loop_
_entity.id
_entity.type
_entity.pdbx_description
1 polymer ?
#
loop_
_entity_poly.entity_id
_entity_poly.type
_entity_poly.pdbx_seq_one_letter_code
_entity_poly.pdbx_strand_id
1 'polypeptide(L)'
;MWKTAIRHDLKNKLITLNRNLAIQSEILGPGIQGNIYQLKNHMLAVFDIFDIDKQEYLYPAEKKLLIEQLGLTSVPILNSSYSLTDKTVDELLMFAEGKSVMGLIGCEREGLVFNCNECHASFKVVSNRYLLKQ
;
A
#
# COMPACT_ATOMS: atom_id res chain seq x y z
N MET A 1 -13.16 -2.73 10.77
CA MET A 1 -12.72 -1.42 10.21
C MET A 1 -12.81 -0.30 11.22
N TRP A 2 -14.01 0.07 11.70
CA TRP A 2 -14.18 1.21 12.60
C TRP A 2 -13.33 1.16 13.89
N LYS A 3 -13.29 0.01 14.57
CA LYS A 3 -12.45 -0.17 15.77
C LYS A 3 -10.95 0.10 15.53
N THR A 4 -10.45 -0.26 14.36
CA THR A 4 -9.05 -0.03 13.99
C THR A 4 -8.80 1.44 13.69
N ALA A 5 -9.72 2.13 13.02
CA ALA A 5 -9.66 3.57 12.79
C ALA A 5 -9.65 4.37 14.11
N ILE A 6 -10.49 3.97 15.08
CA ILE A 6 -10.51 4.58 16.42
C ILE A 6 -9.18 4.36 17.15
N ARG A 7 -8.63 3.14 17.12
CA ARG A 7 -7.36 2.83 17.77
C ARG A 7 -6.19 3.67 17.21
N HIS A 8 -6.21 3.99 15.93
CA HIS A 8 -5.22 4.84 15.28
C HIS A 8 -5.51 6.34 15.39
N ASP A 9 -6.61 6.70 16.06
CA ASP A 9 -7.06 8.10 16.24
C ASP A 9 -7.15 8.89 14.91
N LEU A 10 -7.57 8.21 13.85
CA LEU A 10 -7.58 8.77 12.49
C LEU A 10 -8.40 10.04 12.37
N LYS A 11 -9.54 10.10 13.06
CA LYS A 11 -10.44 11.27 13.02
C LYS A 11 -9.71 12.54 13.47
N ASN A 12 -9.09 12.53 14.64
CA ASN A 12 -8.42 13.70 15.20
C ASN A 12 -7.18 14.06 14.38
N LYS A 13 -6.42 13.06 13.94
CA LYS A 13 -5.27 13.25 13.06
C LYS A 13 -5.64 13.96 11.76
N LEU A 14 -6.73 13.54 11.10
CA LEU A 14 -7.21 14.18 9.87
C LEU A 14 -7.71 15.60 10.11
N ILE A 15 -8.44 15.83 11.20
CA ILE A 15 -8.90 17.17 11.56
C ILE A 15 -7.71 18.14 11.77
N THR A 16 -6.65 17.65 12.43
CA THR A 16 -5.45 18.46 12.72
C THR A 16 -4.71 18.87 11.45
N LEU A 17 -4.78 18.07 10.37
CA LEU A 17 -4.15 18.41 9.10
C LEU A 17 -4.78 19.62 8.39
N ASN A 18 -6.04 19.93 8.70
CA ASN A 18 -6.82 20.96 8.02
C ASN A 18 -6.79 20.83 6.47
N ARG A 19 -6.85 19.61 5.98
CA ARG A 19 -6.91 19.23 4.57
C ARG A 19 -7.99 18.20 4.34
N ASN A 20 -8.70 18.28 3.22
CA ASN A 20 -9.70 17.30 2.81
C ASN A 20 -9.02 16.14 2.09
N LEU A 21 -8.72 15.07 2.81
CA LEU A 21 -8.01 13.91 2.31
C LEU A 21 -8.82 12.63 2.48
N ALA A 22 -8.74 11.74 1.51
CA ALA A 22 -9.23 10.37 1.62
C ALA A 22 -8.03 9.41 1.72
N ILE A 23 -7.87 8.75 2.88
CA ILE A 23 -6.83 7.76 3.09
C ILE A 23 -7.35 6.40 2.65
N GLN A 24 -6.67 5.79 1.69
CA GLN A 24 -6.96 4.46 1.20
C GLN A 24 -6.01 3.45 1.85
N SER A 25 -6.58 2.46 2.52
CA SER A 25 -5.80 1.48 3.28
C SER A 25 -6.46 0.11 3.29
N GLU A 26 -5.66 -0.92 3.45
CA GLU A 26 -6.10 -2.28 3.73
C GLU A 26 -6.07 -2.54 5.22
N ILE A 27 -7.05 -3.31 5.70
CA ILE A 27 -7.03 -3.87 7.04
C ILE A 27 -6.52 -5.29 6.94
N LEU A 28 -5.48 -5.59 7.69
CA LEU A 28 -4.84 -6.89 7.75
C LEU A 28 -4.91 -7.43 9.17
N GLY A 29 -4.98 -8.75 9.34
CA GLY A 29 -4.91 -9.38 10.65
C GLY A 29 -5.91 -10.50 10.89
N PRO A 30 -6.11 -10.90 12.16
CA PRO A 30 -6.97 -12.01 12.54
C PRO A 30 -8.40 -11.87 11.99
N GLY A 31 -8.91 -12.95 11.38
CA GLY A 31 -10.25 -12.96 10.79
C GLY A 31 -10.40 -12.25 9.45
N ILE A 32 -9.30 -11.73 8.87
CA ILE A 32 -9.29 -11.08 7.55
C ILE A 32 -8.48 -11.92 6.59
N GLN A 33 -9.11 -12.39 5.49
CA GLN A 33 -8.49 -13.18 4.42
C GLN A 33 -7.58 -14.33 4.94
N GLY A 34 -8.06 -15.06 5.98
CA GLY A 34 -7.29 -16.15 6.58
C GLY A 34 -6.04 -15.71 7.34
N ASN A 35 -5.84 -14.42 7.55
CA ASN A 35 -4.66 -13.86 8.23
C ASN A 35 -3.34 -14.38 7.63
N ILE A 36 -3.22 -14.32 6.32
CA ILE A 36 -2.08 -14.86 5.55
C ILE A 36 -0.72 -14.33 6.01
N TYR A 37 -0.69 -13.16 6.66
CA TYR A 37 0.52 -12.55 7.21
C TYR A 37 0.77 -12.94 8.68
N GLN A 38 -0.09 -13.75 9.29
CA GLN A 38 -0.02 -14.21 10.68
C GLN A 38 0.18 -13.08 11.70
N LEU A 39 -0.54 -11.99 11.51
CA LEU A 39 -0.50 -10.85 12.41
C LEU A 39 -1.26 -11.16 13.71
N LYS A 40 -0.71 -10.71 14.84
CA LYS A 40 -1.37 -10.84 16.16
C LYS A 40 -2.52 -9.87 16.35
N ASN A 41 -2.44 -8.71 15.72
CA ASN A 41 -3.43 -7.64 15.82
C ASN A 41 -3.81 -7.12 14.44
N HIS A 42 -4.97 -6.49 14.34
CA HIS A 42 -5.34 -5.76 13.13
C HIS A 42 -4.41 -4.58 12.88
N MET A 43 -4.02 -4.41 11.64
CA MET A 43 -3.16 -3.34 11.15
C MET A 43 -3.82 -2.64 9.97
N LEU A 44 -3.65 -1.33 9.88
CA LEU A 44 -3.96 -0.54 8.68
C LEU A 44 -2.67 -0.38 7.88
N ALA A 45 -2.70 -0.79 6.62
CA ALA A 45 -1.62 -0.57 5.67
C ALA A 45 -2.09 0.43 4.60
N VAL A 46 -1.61 1.66 4.70
CA VAL A 46 -1.98 2.74 3.76
C VAL A 46 -1.27 2.51 2.43
N PHE A 47 -2.03 2.49 1.34
CA PHE A 47 -1.45 2.35 0.00
C PHE A 47 -1.62 3.62 -0.84
N ASP A 48 -2.68 4.43 -0.59
CA ASP A 48 -2.84 5.68 -1.31
C ASP A 48 -3.53 6.77 -0.47
N ILE A 49 -3.35 8.03 -0.90
CA ILE A 49 -4.02 9.20 -0.33
C ILE A 49 -4.51 10.07 -1.48
N PHE A 50 -5.80 10.38 -1.47
CA PHE A 50 -6.44 11.23 -2.46
C PHE A 50 -6.74 12.61 -1.86
N ASP A 51 -6.30 13.67 -2.52
CA ASP A 51 -6.62 15.06 -2.17
C ASP A 51 -7.98 15.42 -2.78
N ILE A 52 -8.99 15.56 -1.93
CA ILE A 52 -10.38 15.79 -2.35
C ILE A 52 -10.53 17.19 -2.97
N ASP A 53 -9.81 18.19 -2.48
CA ASP A 53 -9.91 19.54 -2.98
C ASP A 53 -9.26 19.69 -4.36
N LYS A 54 -8.13 19.01 -4.57
CA LYS A 54 -7.41 19.02 -5.85
C LYS A 54 -7.92 17.97 -6.85
N GLN A 55 -8.73 16.98 -6.39
CA GLN A 55 -9.23 15.86 -7.18
C GLN A 55 -8.10 15.01 -7.81
N GLU A 56 -7.02 14.78 -7.06
CA GLU A 56 -5.87 13.99 -7.50
C GLU A 56 -5.24 13.19 -6.36
N TYR A 57 -4.54 12.12 -6.71
CA TYR A 57 -3.73 11.38 -5.74
C TYR A 57 -2.45 12.14 -5.40
N LEU A 58 -1.99 12.00 -4.16
CA LEU A 58 -0.69 12.54 -3.76
C LEU A 58 0.45 11.82 -4.47
N TYR A 59 1.48 12.55 -4.83
CA TYR A 59 2.72 11.96 -5.32
C TYR A 59 3.39 11.09 -4.25
N PRO A 60 4.16 10.05 -4.65
CA PRO A 60 4.78 9.13 -3.70
C PRO A 60 5.58 9.79 -2.57
N ALA A 61 6.34 10.83 -2.86
CA ALA A 61 7.13 11.54 -1.87
C ALA A 61 6.26 12.25 -0.82
N GLU A 62 5.24 13.00 -1.25
CA GLU A 62 4.30 13.68 -0.35
C GLU A 62 3.49 12.69 0.47
N LYS A 63 2.99 11.64 -0.18
CA LYS A 63 2.26 10.54 0.47
C LYS A 63 3.07 9.92 1.60
N LYS A 64 4.34 9.60 1.35
CA LYS A 64 5.24 9.01 2.34
C LYS A 64 5.38 9.92 3.57
N LEU A 65 5.70 11.20 3.36
CA LEU A 65 5.84 12.18 4.44
C LEU A 65 4.57 12.31 5.28
N LEU A 66 3.41 12.34 4.62
CA LEU A 66 2.13 12.48 5.31
C LEU A 66 1.78 11.22 6.13
N ILE A 67 2.03 10.02 5.61
CA ILE A 67 1.84 8.77 6.35
C ILE A 67 2.72 8.74 7.61
N GLU A 68 3.98 9.15 7.50
CA GLU A 68 4.91 9.27 8.63
C GLU A 68 4.42 10.31 9.65
N GLN A 69 4.00 11.49 9.20
CA GLN A 69 3.45 12.54 10.05
C GLN A 69 2.22 12.09 10.83
N LEU A 70 1.35 11.31 10.21
CA LEU A 70 0.15 10.76 10.84
C LEU A 70 0.46 9.55 11.74
N GLY A 71 1.70 9.05 11.77
CA GLY A 71 2.08 7.85 12.50
C GLY A 71 1.32 6.61 12.04
N LEU A 72 1.02 6.52 10.74
CA LEU A 72 0.38 5.37 10.11
C LEU A 72 1.44 4.47 9.47
N THR A 73 1.03 3.24 9.16
CA THR A 73 1.87 2.27 8.46
C THR A 73 1.55 2.28 6.97
N SER A 74 2.55 2.45 6.13
CA SER A 74 2.44 2.28 4.68
C SER A 74 2.51 0.81 4.29
N VAL A 75 1.93 0.45 3.13
CA VAL A 75 2.34 -0.77 2.43
C VAL A 75 3.84 -0.71 2.15
N PRO A 76 4.56 -1.85 2.13
CA PRO A 76 5.99 -1.85 1.90
C PRO A 76 6.37 -1.23 0.55
N ILE A 77 7.36 -0.34 0.57
CA ILE A 77 7.97 0.22 -0.64
C ILE A 77 9.25 -0.57 -0.90
N LEU A 78 9.28 -1.33 -1.99
CA LEU A 78 10.44 -2.16 -2.34
C LEU A 78 11.56 -1.36 -2.98
N ASN A 79 11.21 -0.36 -3.80
CA ASN A 79 12.16 0.51 -4.48
C ASN A 79 11.48 1.85 -4.78
N SER A 80 12.10 2.95 -4.42
CA SER A 80 11.57 4.31 -4.61
C SER A 80 12.00 4.96 -5.94
N SER A 81 12.90 4.31 -6.69
CA SER A 81 13.49 4.86 -7.92
C SER A 81 13.69 3.80 -9.01
N TYR A 82 12.76 2.83 -9.11
CA TYR A 82 12.84 1.78 -10.12
C TYR A 82 12.53 2.34 -11.51
N SER A 83 13.48 2.16 -12.44
CA SER A 83 13.27 2.55 -13.83
C SER A 83 12.55 1.46 -14.62
N LEU A 84 11.53 1.86 -15.39
CA LEU A 84 10.81 0.99 -16.32
C LEU A 84 11.43 1.03 -17.75
N THR A 85 12.44 1.89 -17.99
CA THR A 85 13.11 2.00 -19.28
C THR A 85 13.68 0.65 -19.69
N ASP A 86 13.40 0.22 -20.91
CA ASP A 86 13.84 -1.03 -21.52
C ASP A 86 13.34 -2.32 -20.81
N LYS A 87 12.36 -2.20 -19.92
CA LYS A 87 11.72 -3.37 -19.28
C LYS A 87 10.63 -3.97 -20.13
N THR A 88 10.68 -5.27 -20.31
CA THR A 88 9.62 -6.03 -20.97
C THR A 88 8.52 -6.40 -20.00
N VAL A 89 7.34 -6.74 -20.51
CA VAL A 89 6.22 -7.24 -19.69
C VAL A 89 6.63 -8.52 -18.95
N ASP A 90 7.35 -9.42 -19.61
CA ASP A 90 7.80 -10.69 -19.00
C ASP A 90 8.77 -10.45 -17.83
N GLU A 91 9.70 -9.50 -17.95
CA GLU A 91 10.58 -9.11 -16.84
C GLU A 91 9.79 -8.56 -15.65
N LEU A 92 8.75 -7.75 -15.91
CA LEU A 92 7.89 -7.21 -14.84
C LEU A 92 7.05 -8.30 -14.18
N LEU A 93 6.54 -9.27 -14.94
CA LEU A 93 5.83 -10.44 -14.41
C LEU A 93 6.75 -11.29 -13.52
N MET A 94 7.98 -11.56 -13.97
CA MET A 94 8.98 -12.27 -13.15
C MET A 94 9.33 -11.47 -11.88
N PHE A 95 9.48 -10.17 -11.99
CA PHE A 95 9.77 -9.30 -10.84
C PHE A 95 8.61 -9.25 -9.84
N ALA A 96 7.37 -9.34 -10.32
CA ALA A 96 6.19 -9.39 -9.46
C ALA A 96 6.10 -10.68 -8.63
N GLU A 97 6.72 -11.77 -9.08
CA GLU A 97 6.80 -13.02 -8.31
C GLU A 97 7.71 -12.88 -7.09
N GLY A 98 7.45 -13.65 -6.06
CA GLY A 98 8.29 -13.72 -4.87
C GLY A 98 7.50 -13.64 -3.57
N LYS A 99 8.24 -13.58 -2.48
CA LYS A 99 7.65 -13.55 -1.14
C LYS A 99 7.23 -12.13 -0.75
N SER A 100 6.12 -12.03 -0.03
CA SER A 100 5.73 -10.79 0.61
C SER A 100 6.74 -10.43 1.70
N VAL A 101 7.02 -9.14 1.85
CA VAL A 101 7.81 -8.59 2.97
C VAL A 101 6.93 -8.25 4.17
N MET A 102 5.62 -8.45 4.07
CA MET A 102 4.67 -8.27 5.17
C MET A 102 4.49 -9.58 5.94
N GLY A 103 4.33 -9.46 7.26
CA GLY A 103 4.03 -10.58 8.13
C GLY A 103 5.27 -11.35 8.61
N LEU A 104 5.02 -12.41 9.40
CA LEU A 104 6.05 -13.22 10.05
C LEU A 104 6.60 -14.36 9.15
N ILE A 105 5.79 -14.81 8.20
CA ILE A 105 6.14 -15.91 7.27
C ILE A 105 6.00 -15.37 5.86
N GLY A 106 7.07 -15.49 5.09
CA GLY A 106 7.08 -15.08 3.68
C GLY A 106 6.08 -15.86 2.85
N CYS A 107 4.83 -15.41 2.78
CA CYS A 107 3.84 -15.90 1.82
C CYS A 107 4.12 -15.34 0.42
N GLU A 108 3.57 -15.97 -0.62
CA GLU A 108 3.66 -15.41 -1.96
C GLU A 108 2.94 -14.05 -2.00
N ARG A 109 3.59 -13.04 -2.57
CA ARG A 109 2.95 -11.74 -2.75
C ARG A 109 1.99 -11.78 -3.93
N GLU A 110 0.93 -11.01 -3.83
CA GLU A 110 -0.07 -10.88 -4.89
C GLU A 110 0.53 -10.27 -6.17
N GLY A 111 1.45 -9.34 -6.01
CA GLY A 111 2.08 -8.63 -7.11
C GLY A 111 2.78 -7.36 -6.66
N LEU A 112 3.03 -6.47 -7.60
CA LEU A 112 3.65 -5.18 -7.40
C LEU A 112 2.79 -4.06 -7.96
N VAL A 113 2.73 -2.93 -7.27
CA VAL A 113 2.14 -1.69 -7.78
C VAL A 113 3.28 -0.73 -8.10
N PHE A 114 3.24 -0.18 -9.29
CA PHE A 114 4.17 0.85 -9.77
C PHE A 114 3.45 2.19 -9.77
N ASN A 115 3.99 3.15 -9.06
CA ASN A 115 3.50 4.52 -9.01
C ASN A 115 4.54 5.44 -9.65
N CYS A 116 4.11 6.26 -10.60
CA CYS A 116 4.98 7.27 -11.20
C CYS A 116 5.36 8.34 -10.15
N ASN A 117 6.62 8.72 -10.08
CA ASN A 117 7.09 9.77 -9.17
C ASN A 117 6.78 11.19 -9.65
N GLU A 118 6.52 11.36 -10.95
CA GLU A 118 6.40 12.65 -11.62
C GLU A 118 5.05 12.85 -12.34
N CYS A 119 4.21 11.83 -12.35
CA CYS A 119 2.89 11.87 -12.96
C CYS A 119 1.87 11.08 -12.14
N HIS A 120 0.57 11.28 -12.38
CA HIS A 120 -0.50 10.58 -11.66
C HIS A 120 -0.85 9.22 -12.27
N ALA A 121 0.14 8.54 -12.85
CA ALA A 121 -0.03 7.21 -13.41
C ALA A 121 0.41 6.12 -12.44
N SER A 122 -0.36 5.06 -12.39
CA SER A 122 -0.02 3.84 -11.66
C SER A 122 -0.56 2.61 -12.37
N PHE A 123 0.08 1.47 -12.16
CA PHE A 123 -0.42 0.18 -12.63
C PHE A 123 0.01 -0.94 -11.71
N LYS A 124 -0.68 -2.06 -11.78
CA LYS A 124 -0.39 -3.26 -10.98
C LYS A 124 0.04 -4.40 -11.90
N VAL A 125 1.08 -5.10 -11.49
CA VAL A 125 1.52 -6.36 -12.08
C VAL A 125 1.22 -7.48 -11.09
N VAL A 126 0.33 -8.39 -11.47
CA VAL A 126 -0.09 -9.50 -10.60
C VAL A 126 0.82 -10.69 -10.82
N SER A 127 1.24 -11.33 -9.73
CA SER A 127 2.08 -12.53 -9.75
C SER A 127 1.31 -13.73 -10.28
N ASN A 128 1.84 -14.39 -11.32
CA ASN A 128 1.27 -15.63 -11.83
C ASN A 128 1.27 -16.74 -10.77
N ARG A 129 2.30 -16.82 -9.94
CA ARG A 129 2.37 -17.80 -8.85
C ARG A 129 1.27 -17.60 -7.82
N TYR A 130 0.93 -16.34 -7.55
CA TYR A 130 -0.18 -16.03 -6.65
C TYR A 130 -1.52 -16.48 -7.25
N LEU A 131 -1.76 -16.18 -8.52
CA LEU A 131 -2.99 -16.56 -9.22
C LEU A 131 -3.18 -18.08 -9.28
N LEU A 132 -2.11 -18.84 -9.50
CA LEU A 132 -2.17 -20.31 -9.58
C LEU A 132 -2.41 -20.99 -8.23
N LYS A 133 -2.30 -20.27 -7.11
CA LYS A 133 -2.57 -20.81 -5.76
C LYS A 133 -4.01 -20.56 -5.27
N GLN A 134 -4.75 -19.75 -5.98
CA GLN A 134 -6.17 -19.53 -5.71
C GLN A 134 -7.04 -20.59 -6.38
#